data_f8e77683661609aed645c1346bac832b
#
_entry.id   f8e77683661609aed645c1346bac832b
#
_cell.length_a   1.000
_cell.length_b   1.000
_cell.length_c   1.000
_cell.angle_alpha   90.00
_cell.angle_beta   90.00
_cell.angle_gamma   90.00
#
_symmetry.space_group_name_H-M   'P 1'
#
loop_
_entity.id
_entity.type
_entity.pdbx_description
1 polymer ?
#
loop_
_entity_poly.entity_id
_entity_poly.type
_entity_poly.pdbx_seq_one_letter_code
_entity_poly.pdbx_strand_id
1 'polypeptide(L)'
;ACERANKLARRGETPELDARQVRIDNIAGMDSASPERISLKVSCGKGTYIRAIARDLGLRLGTFGHISMLRRTRVGVFSLNNAIGLEKLGHLGHIAADLIELDCLLLPLETVLDDIPALALSEEQARMVRHGRSIPVASLPSTPIAWAGYQSRAIALGEIVEGLFRPGRIINQPLD
;
A
#
# COMPACT_ATOMS: atom_id res chain seq x y z
N ALA A 1 22.76 -10.48 -11.71
CA ALA A 1 21.82 -10.19 -10.60
C ALA A 1 22.35 -8.97 -9.86
N CYS A 2 21.61 -7.85 -9.88
CA CYS A 2 22.01 -6.62 -9.21
C CYS A 2 21.98 -6.84 -7.69
N GLU A 3 23.10 -6.75 -7.02
CA GLU A 3 23.17 -6.91 -5.57
C GLU A 3 22.51 -5.70 -4.88
N ARG A 4 21.84 -5.90 -3.75
CA ARG A 4 21.13 -4.82 -3.05
C ARG A 4 22.13 -3.84 -2.45
N ALA A 5 21.94 -2.54 -2.65
CA ALA A 5 22.79 -1.47 -2.15
C ALA A 5 23.12 -1.57 -0.65
N ASN A 6 22.15 -2.01 0.17
CA ASN A 6 22.36 -2.24 1.61
C ASN A 6 23.39 -3.33 1.92
N LYS A 7 23.54 -4.30 1.01
CA LYS A 7 24.51 -5.39 1.20
C LYS A 7 25.92 -4.92 0.87
N LEU A 8 26.05 -4.10 -0.17
CA LEU A 8 27.31 -3.44 -0.55
C LEU A 8 27.77 -2.47 0.56
N ALA A 9 26.86 -1.62 1.05
CA ALA A 9 27.16 -0.68 2.14
C ALA A 9 27.67 -1.38 3.42
N ARG A 10 27.11 -2.56 3.76
CA ARG A 10 27.60 -3.35 4.92
C ARG A 10 29.00 -3.92 4.74
N ARG A 11 29.49 -4.02 3.50
CA ARG A 11 30.88 -4.43 3.17
C ARG A 11 31.84 -3.24 3.08
N GLY A 12 31.36 -2.02 3.36
CA GLY A 12 32.16 -0.79 3.22
C GLY A 12 32.25 -0.29 1.78
N GLU A 13 31.52 -0.89 0.84
CA GLU A 13 31.50 -0.47 -0.55
C GLU A 13 30.50 0.67 -0.72
N THR A 14 30.87 1.72 -1.46
CA THR A 14 29.95 2.82 -1.79
C THR A 14 29.21 2.48 -3.09
N PRO A 15 27.92 2.08 -3.06
CA PRO A 15 27.22 1.76 -4.28
C PRO A 15 26.92 3.04 -5.07
N GLU A 16 27.27 3.06 -6.33
CA GLU A 16 26.74 4.06 -7.27
C GLU A 16 25.28 3.74 -7.54
N LEU A 17 24.41 4.64 -7.16
CA LEU A 17 22.96 4.51 -7.34
C LEU A 17 22.48 5.49 -8.40
N ASP A 18 21.88 4.96 -9.45
CA ASP A 18 21.22 5.76 -10.46
C ASP A 18 20.07 6.58 -9.88
N ALA A 19 19.93 7.81 -10.35
CA ALA A 19 18.79 8.66 -10.00
C ALA A 19 17.50 8.01 -10.52
N ARG A 20 16.49 7.92 -9.65
CA ARG A 20 15.16 7.40 -10.00
C ARG A 20 14.13 8.51 -9.93
N GLN A 21 13.30 8.59 -10.93
CA GLN A 21 12.12 9.47 -10.89
C GLN A 21 11.14 8.95 -9.84
N VAL A 22 10.71 9.81 -8.95
CA VAL A 22 9.70 9.54 -7.92
C VAL A 22 8.62 10.62 -7.98
N ARG A 23 7.39 10.23 -7.66
CA ARG A 23 6.29 11.18 -7.58
C ARG A 23 6.24 11.79 -6.18
N ILE A 24 6.30 13.11 -6.10
CA ILE A 24 6.05 13.87 -4.88
C ILE A 24 4.84 14.74 -5.15
N ASP A 25 3.76 14.49 -4.43
CA ASP A 25 2.49 15.18 -4.61
C ASP A 25 2.48 16.53 -3.87
N ASN A 26 3.06 16.56 -2.66
CA ASN A 26 3.15 17.77 -1.85
C ASN A 26 4.28 17.68 -0.81
N ILE A 27 4.91 18.81 -0.56
CA ILE A 27 5.80 19.03 0.59
C ILE A 27 5.35 20.33 1.27
N ALA A 28 4.92 20.23 2.52
CA ALA A 28 4.53 21.37 3.33
C ALA A 28 5.42 21.46 4.58
N GLY A 29 5.91 22.67 4.87
CA GLY A 29 6.52 22.98 6.14
C GLY A 29 5.44 22.94 7.22
N MET A 30 5.69 22.25 8.32
CA MET A 30 4.76 22.19 9.45
C MET A 30 5.18 23.13 10.54
N ASP A 31 6.46 23.09 10.90
CA ASP A 31 7.01 23.93 11.95
C ASP A 31 8.54 23.93 11.89
N SER A 32 9.14 25.02 12.33
CA SER A 32 10.58 25.14 12.50
C SER A 32 10.88 25.32 13.99
N ALA A 33 11.22 24.23 14.64
CA ALA A 33 11.55 24.25 16.07
C ALA A 33 12.85 25.02 16.35
N SER A 34 13.73 25.16 15.35
CA SER A 34 14.98 25.93 15.42
C SER A 34 15.52 26.17 13.99
N PRO A 35 16.49 27.09 13.81
CA PRO A 35 17.16 27.27 12.52
C PRO A 35 17.79 25.99 11.93
N GLU A 36 18.13 25.03 12.78
CA GLU A 36 18.79 23.79 12.42
C GLU A 36 17.82 22.61 12.20
N ARG A 37 16.53 22.80 12.51
CA ARG A 37 15.54 21.72 12.48
C ARG A 37 14.22 22.17 11.90
N ILE A 38 13.79 21.49 10.85
CA ILE A 38 12.51 21.70 10.18
C ILE A 38 11.68 20.43 10.17
N SER A 39 10.38 20.57 10.42
CA SER A 39 9.40 19.49 10.24
C SER A 39 8.70 19.66 8.90
N LEU A 40 8.69 18.60 8.09
CA LEU A 40 8.04 18.58 6.79
C LEU A 40 6.98 17.49 6.75
N LYS A 41 5.81 17.82 6.22
CA LYS A 41 4.79 16.84 5.82
C LYS A 41 4.97 16.55 4.34
N VAL A 42 5.32 15.31 4.00
CA VAL A 42 5.57 14.89 2.62
C VAL A 42 4.49 13.90 2.18
N SER A 43 3.80 14.22 1.07
CA SER A 43 2.91 13.30 0.36
C SER A 43 3.61 12.86 -0.92
N CYS A 44 3.83 11.55 -1.06
CA CYS A 44 4.64 11.02 -2.16
C CYS A 44 4.22 9.61 -2.55
N GLY A 45 4.60 9.24 -3.76
CA GLY A 45 4.33 7.92 -4.30
C GLY A 45 5.20 6.81 -3.70
N LYS A 46 4.83 5.58 -4.03
CA LYS A 46 5.56 4.37 -3.69
C LYS A 46 7.03 4.45 -4.16
N GLY A 47 7.94 3.98 -3.33
CA GLY A 47 9.37 3.93 -3.66
C GLY A 47 10.16 5.21 -3.36
N THR A 48 9.51 6.28 -2.89
CA THR A 48 10.19 7.52 -2.49
C THR A 48 10.96 7.31 -1.18
N TYR A 49 12.25 7.60 -1.21
CA TYR A 49 13.12 7.56 -0.03
C TYR A 49 13.17 8.94 0.64
N ILE A 50 12.51 9.10 1.77
CA ILE A 50 12.47 10.39 2.49
C ILE A 50 13.88 10.86 2.89
N ARG A 51 14.80 9.94 3.14
CA ARG A 51 16.23 10.25 3.40
C ARG A 51 16.90 10.94 2.20
N ALA A 52 16.52 10.56 0.97
CA ALA A 52 17.03 11.24 -0.21
C ALA A 52 16.51 12.68 -0.31
N ILE A 53 15.25 12.91 0.04
CA ILE A 53 14.68 14.28 0.08
C ILE A 53 15.47 15.15 1.07
N ALA A 54 15.76 14.65 2.28
CA ALA A 54 16.51 15.40 3.28
C ALA A 54 17.94 15.73 2.79
N ARG A 55 18.63 14.76 2.19
CA ARG A 55 19.96 14.96 1.61
C ARG A 55 19.93 16.01 0.49
N ASP A 56 19.02 15.86 -0.46
CA ASP A 56 18.95 16.71 -1.65
C ASP A 56 18.53 18.13 -1.29
N LEU A 57 17.65 18.29 -0.29
CA LEU A 57 17.28 19.58 0.26
C LEU A 57 18.50 20.26 0.93
N GLY A 58 19.23 19.54 1.77
CA GLY A 58 20.45 20.04 2.39
C GLY A 58 21.47 20.53 1.35
N LEU A 59 21.75 19.71 0.34
CA LEU A 59 22.68 20.06 -0.74
C LEU A 59 22.25 21.31 -1.52
N ARG A 60 20.94 21.44 -1.80
CA ARG A 60 20.41 22.66 -2.48
C ARG A 60 20.49 23.92 -1.64
N LEU A 61 20.50 23.80 -0.34
CA LEU A 61 20.68 24.91 0.60
C LEU A 61 22.17 25.16 0.94
N GLY A 62 23.09 24.46 0.29
CA GLY A 62 24.54 24.63 0.57
C GLY A 62 24.99 24.03 1.91
N THR A 63 24.24 23.09 2.44
CA THR A 63 24.48 22.42 3.73
C THR A 63 24.22 20.92 3.65
N PHE A 64 24.25 20.23 4.78
CA PHE A 64 23.91 18.81 4.89
C PHE A 64 22.64 18.61 5.67
N GLY A 65 21.78 17.69 5.18
CA GLY A 65 20.52 17.35 5.82
C GLY A 65 20.40 15.86 6.12
N HIS A 66 19.86 15.52 7.27
CA HIS A 66 19.52 14.14 7.61
C HIS A 66 18.17 14.07 8.35
N ILE A 67 17.60 12.88 8.41
CA ILE A 67 16.35 12.62 9.13
C ILE A 67 16.68 12.32 10.59
N SER A 68 16.20 13.17 11.51
CA SER A 68 16.26 12.93 12.96
C SER A 68 15.04 12.15 13.46
N MET A 69 13.87 12.35 12.84
CA MET A 69 12.63 11.64 13.15
C MET A 69 11.81 11.41 11.87
N LEU A 70 11.23 10.25 11.74
CA LEU A 70 10.33 9.92 10.64
C LEU A 70 9.10 9.21 11.17
N ARG A 71 7.92 9.77 10.90
CA ARG A 71 6.64 9.13 11.21
C ARG A 71 5.79 9.02 9.96
N ARG A 72 5.40 7.80 9.61
CA ARG A 72 4.43 7.56 8.54
C ARG A 72 3.02 7.71 9.11
N THR A 73 2.24 8.63 8.56
CA THR A 73 0.90 8.96 9.06
C THR A 73 -0.21 8.39 8.21
N ARG A 74 0.08 8.03 6.94
CA ARG A 74 -0.89 7.42 6.02
C ARG A 74 -0.21 6.51 5.00
N VAL A 75 -0.89 5.42 4.62
CA VAL A 75 -0.52 4.53 3.50
C VAL A 75 -1.81 4.12 2.79
N GLY A 76 -2.04 4.65 1.59
CA GLY A 76 -3.31 4.45 0.89
C GLY A 76 -4.49 4.94 1.74
N VAL A 77 -5.46 4.09 1.94
CA VAL A 77 -6.65 4.34 2.76
C VAL A 77 -6.38 4.31 4.27
N PHE A 78 -5.30 3.67 4.70
CA PHE A 78 -4.96 3.55 6.11
C PHE A 78 -4.30 4.82 6.65
N SER A 79 -4.78 5.29 7.79
CA SER A 79 -4.27 6.45 8.53
C SER A 79 -3.96 6.07 9.98
N LEU A 80 -3.42 7.02 10.74
CA LEU A 80 -3.20 6.81 12.18
C LEU A 80 -4.50 6.53 12.96
N ASN A 81 -5.66 6.97 12.46
CA ASN A 81 -6.94 6.71 13.11
C ASN A 81 -7.34 5.22 13.05
N ASN A 82 -6.84 4.50 12.05
CA ASN A 82 -7.06 3.07 11.88
C ASN A 82 -5.91 2.23 12.48
N ALA A 83 -4.86 2.89 12.99
CA ALA A 83 -3.68 2.20 13.49
C ALA A 83 -3.93 1.65 14.90
N ILE A 84 -3.41 0.46 15.13
CA ILE A 84 -3.48 -0.24 16.41
C ILE A 84 -2.11 -0.18 17.06
N GLY A 85 -2.06 0.17 18.35
CA GLY A 85 -0.81 0.19 19.11
C GLY A 85 -0.21 -1.21 19.24
N LEU A 86 1.10 -1.32 19.09
CA LEU A 86 1.81 -2.58 19.19
C LEU A 86 1.64 -3.24 20.57
N GLU A 87 1.52 -2.45 21.63
CA GLU A 87 1.24 -2.93 22.99
C GLU A 87 -0.10 -3.68 23.06
N LYS A 88 -1.16 -3.13 22.42
CA LYS A 88 -2.45 -3.80 22.34
C LYS A 88 -2.35 -5.14 21.62
N LEU A 89 -1.61 -5.22 20.52
CA LEU A 89 -1.38 -6.48 19.81
C LEU A 89 -0.52 -7.47 20.61
N GLY A 90 0.44 -6.97 21.41
CA GLY A 90 1.28 -7.80 22.25
C GLY A 90 0.54 -8.47 23.40
N HIS A 91 -0.56 -7.89 23.87
CA HIS A 91 -1.43 -8.50 24.89
C HIS A 91 -2.42 -9.51 24.30
N LEU A 92 -2.70 -9.41 22.98
CA LEU A 92 -3.56 -10.34 22.26
C LEU A 92 -2.69 -11.44 21.63
N GLY A 93 -3.03 -12.69 21.77
CA GLY A 93 -2.34 -13.77 21.05
C GLY A 93 -1.81 -14.92 21.90
N HIS A 94 -2.12 -14.93 23.19
CA HIS A 94 -1.74 -16.02 24.08
C HIS A 94 -2.87 -17.02 24.39
N ILE A 95 -4.14 -16.67 24.09
CA ILE A 95 -5.31 -17.51 24.41
C ILE A 95 -6.28 -17.53 23.21
N ALA A 96 -7.04 -18.60 23.03
CA ALA A 96 -8.00 -18.75 21.92
C ALA A 96 -9.08 -17.63 21.88
N ALA A 97 -9.46 -17.07 23.03
CA ALA A 97 -10.38 -15.93 23.10
C ALA A 97 -9.79 -14.67 22.47
N ASP A 98 -8.48 -14.51 22.49
CA ASP A 98 -7.78 -13.34 21.92
C ASP A 98 -7.82 -13.36 20.39
N LEU A 99 -8.01 -14.52 19.76
CA LEU A 99 -8.15 -14.65 18.29
C LEU A 99 -9.42 -13.98 17.79
N ILE A 100 -10.52 -14.07 18.55
CA ILE A 100 -11.79 -13.41 18.21
C ILE A 100 -11.61 -11.88 18.31
N GLU A 101 -10.90 -11.42 19.33
CA GLU A 101 -10.62 -9.99 19.48
C GLU A 101 -9.66 -9.48 18.40
N LEU A 102 -8.68 -10.28 17.97
CA LEU A 102 -7.80 -9.98 16.84
C LEU A 102 -8.58 -9.88 15.53
N ASP A 103 -9.52 -10.79 15.27
CA ASP A 103 -10.36 -10.74 14.07
C ASP A 103 -11.21 -9.46 14.02
N CYS A 104 -11.72 -8.98 15.17
CA CYS A 104 -12.43 -7.71 15.26
C CYS A 104 -11.57 -6.48 14.95
N LEU A 105 -10.24 -6.60 15.03
CA LEU A 105 -9.30 -5.53 14.69
C LEU A 105 -8.92 -5.52 13.22
N LEU A 106 -9.19 -6.58 12.48
CA LEU A 106 -8.92 -6.66 11.04
C LEU A 106 -9.94 -5.84 10.27
N LEU A 107 -9.45 -5.04 9.35
CA LEU A 107 -10.32 -4.36 8.40
C LEU A 107 -10.65 -5.30 7.24
N PRO A 108 -11.87 -5.20 6.67
CA PRO A 108 -12.24 -5.96 5.48
C PRO A 108 -11.24 -5.74 4.34
N LEU A 109 -10.98 -6.78 3.55
CA LEU A 109 -10.09 -6.70 2.40
C LEU A 109 -10.55 -5.63 1.40
N GLU A 110 -11.84 -5.45 1.27
CA GLU A 110 -12.48 -4.47 0.39
C GLU A 110 -12.06 -3.04 0.71
N THR A 111 -11.70 -2.77 1.96
CA THR A 111 -11.17 -1.45 2.39
C THR A 111 -9.95 -1.01 1.57
N VAL A 112 -9.09 -1.93 1.15
CA VAL A 112 -7.91 -1.60 0.33
C VAL A 112 -8.21 -1.59 -1.17
N LEU A 113 -9.41 -1.99 -1.58
CA LEU A 113 -9.84 -2.08 -2.97
C LEU A 113 -10.74 -0.91 -3.39
N ASP A 114 -11.01 0.04 -2.48
CA ASP A 114 -11.96 1.15 -2.69
C ASP A 114 -11.59 2.03 -3.90
N ASP A 115 -10.30 2.23 -4.15
CA ASP A 115 -9.78 3.00 -5.30
C ASP A 115 -9.75 2.19 -6.63
N ILE A 116 -10.15 0.91 -6.61
CA ILE A 116 -10.09 0.01 -7.77
C ILE A 116 -11.50 -0.25 -8.30
N PRO A 117 -11.73 -0.18 -9.63
CA PRO A 117 -13.03 -0.47 -10.20
C PRO A 117 -13.60 -1.82 -9.74
N ALA A 118 -14.84 -1.80 -9.25
CA ALA A 118 -15.53 -2.95 -8.69
C ALA A 118 -16.53 -3.52 -9.71
N LEU A 119 -16.57 -4.85 -9.81
CA LEU A 119 -17.55 -5.60 -10.57
C LEU A 119 -18.41 -6.41 -9.62
N ALA A 120 -19.71 -6.12 -9.56
CA ALA A 120 -20.68 -6.93 -8.82
C ALA A 120 -21.05 -8.18 -9.64
N LEU A 121 -20.89 -9.35 -9.03
CA LEU A 121 -21.14 -10.64 -9.65
C LEU A 121 -22.49 -11.23 -9.23
N SER A 122 -23.15 -11.95 -10.16
CA SER A 122 -24.16 -12.91 -9.78
C SER A 122 -23.52 -14.16 -9.16
N GLU A 123 -24.33 -15.01 -8.51
CA GLU A 123 -23.82 -16.26 -7.92
C GLU A 123 -23.14 -17.16 -8.96
N GLU A 124 -23.74 -17.29 -10.15
CA GLU A 124 -23.18 -18.08 -11.22
C GLU A 124 -21.85 -17.51 -11.70
N GLN A 125 -21.77 -16.18 -11.90
CA GLN A 125 -20.53 -15.51 -12.28
C GLN A 125 -19.44 -15.66 -11.20
N ALA A 126 -19.81 -15.56 -9.92
CA ALA A 126 -18.88 -15.75 -8.82
C ALA A 126 -18.29 -17.16 -8.82
N ARG A 127 -19.13 -18.17 -9.10
CA ARG A 127 -18.68 -19.57 -9.26
C ARG A 127 -17.72 -19.72 -10.43
N MET A 128 -18.03 -19.13 -11.58
CA MET A 128 -17.13 -19.15 -12.76
C MET A 128 -15.77 -18.49 -12.45
N VAL A 129 -15.79 -17.30 -11.88
CA VAL A 129 -14.58 -16.54 -11.53
C VAL A 129 -13.72 -17.28 -10.50
N ARG A 130 -14.32 -17.93 -9.51
CA ARG A 130 -13.59 -18.79 -8.55
C ARG A 130 -12.83 -19.94 -9.19
N HIS A 131 -13.33 -20.46 -10.32
CA HIS A 131 -12.64 -21.47 -11.11
C HIS A 131 -11.66 -20.87 -12.15
N GLY A 132 -11.37 -19.57 -12.05
CA GLY A 132 -10.44 -18.88 -12.95
C GLY A 132 -11.02 -18.61 -14.35
N ARG A 133 -12.34 -18.76 -14.54
CA ARG A 133 -12.99 -18.50 -15.84
C ARG A 133 -13.25 -17.01 -16.03
N SER A 134 -13.01 -16.54 -17.25
CA SER A 134 -13.40 -15.18 -17.65
C SER A 134 -14.91 -15.07 -17.81
N ILE A 135 -15.44 -13.89 -17.50
CA ILE A 135 -16.86 -13.59 -17.63
C ILE A 135 -17.09 -12.33 -18.46
N PRO A 136 -18.18 -12.24 -19.23
CA PRO A 136 -18.52 -11.04 -19.99
C PRO A 136 -18.96 -9.91 -19.05
N VAL A 137 -18.48 -8.68 -19.34
CA VAL A 137 -18.78 -7.45 -18.60
C VAL A 137 -19.01 -6.33 -19.60
N ALA A 138 -20.27 -6.11 -19.96
CA ALA A 138 -20.63 -5.16 -21.01
C ALA A 138 -20.53 -3.68 -20.62
N SER A 139 -20.41 -3.35 -19.31
CA SER A 139 -20.65 -2.01 -18.78
C SER A 139 -19.38 -1.28 -18.34
N LEU A 140 -18.24 -1.94 -18.30
CA LEU A 140 -17.01 -1.33 -17.78
C LEU A 140 -15.95 -1.17 -18.91
N PRO A 141 -15.25 -0.02 -18.93
CA PRO A 141 -14.15 0.18 -19.86
C PRO A 141 -13.00 -0.80 -19.56
N SER A 142 -12.18 -1.05 -20.57
CA SER A 142 -10.95 -1.82 -20.38
C SER A 142 -10.07 -1.15 -19.33
N THR A 143 -9.65 -1.93 -18.34
CA THR A 143 -8.78 -1.46 -17.26
C THR A 143 -7.79 -2.55 -16.86
N PRO A 144 -6.52 -2.19 -16.58
CA PRO A 144 -5.49 -3.16 -16.23
C PRO A 144 -5.68 -3.76 -14.84
N ILE A 145 -6.57 -3.17 -14.03
CA ILE A 145 -6.90 -3.70 -12.71
C ILE A 145 -8.37 -3.42 -12.38
N ALA A 146 -9.08 -4.47 -11.97
CA ALA A 146 -10.43 -4.43 -11.42
C ALA A 146 -10.56 -5.52 -10.37
N TRP A 147 -11.53 -5.40 -9.48
CA TRP A 147 -11.88 -6.50 -8.58
C TRP A 147 -13.34 -6.93 -8.79
N ALA A 148 -13.57 -8.19 -8.63
CA ALA A 148 -14.90 -8.80 -8.75
C ALA A 148 -15.37 -9.25 -7.37
N GLY A 149 -16.59 -8.89 -7.01
CA GLY A 149 -17.20 -9.16 -5.71
C GLY A 149 -18.57 -9.81 -5.81
N TYR A 150 -18.89 -10.61 -4.81
CA TYR A 150 -20.20 -11.21 -4.61
C TYR A 150 -20.61 -11.04 -3.14
N GLN A 151 -21.83 -10.59 -2.87
CA GLN A 151 -22.35 -10.31 -1.52
C GLN A 151 -21.41 -9.43 -0.68
N SER A 152 -20.90 -8.35 -1.30
CA SER A 152 -19.96 -7.38 -0.70
C SER A 152 -18.59 -7.95 -0.32
N ARG A 153 -18.25 -9.17 -0.75
CA ARG A 153 -16.95 -9.79 -0.53
C ARG A 153 -16.15 -9.89 -1.82
N ALA A 154 -14.86 -9.60 -1.75
CA ALA A 154 -13.97 -9.72 -2.89
C ALA A 154 -13.70 -11.19 -3.24
N ILE A 155 -13.95 -11.56 -4.50
CA ILE A 155 -13.76 -12.91 -5.03
C ILE A 155 -12.45 -13.02 -5.82
N ALA A 156 -12.15 -12.00 -6.62
CA ALA A 156 -10.95 -12.01 -7.44
C ALA A 156 -10.48 -10.59 -7.77
N LEU A 157 -9.18 -10.46 -8.00
CA LEU A 157 -8.55 -9.35 -8.71
C LEU A 157 -8.25 -9.81 -10.14
N GLY A 158 -8.42 -8.92 -11.10
CA GLY A 158 -8.18 -9.22 -12.51
C GLY A 158 -8.11 -7.96 -13.34
N GLU A 159 -8.22 -8.14 -14.65
CA GLU A 159 -8.25 -7.06 -15.64
C GLU A 159 -9.55 -7.12 -16.44
N ILE A 160 -9.93 -5.99 -17.03
CA ILE A 160 -11.03 -5.95 -18.00
C ILE A 160 -10.43 -5.66 -19.36
N VAL A 161 -10.56 -6.59 -20.29
CA VAL A 161 -10.05 -6.50 -21.65
C VAL A 161 -11.14 -6.95 -22.62
N GLU A 162 -11.43 -6.12 -23.61
CA GLU A 162 -12.41 -6.42 -24.68
C GLU A 162 -13.78 -6.87 -24.15
N GLY A 163 -14.26 -6.24 -23.08
CA GLY A 163 -15.56 -6.57 -22.48
C GLY A 163 -15.58 -7.89 -21.70
N LEU A 164 -14.42 -8.44 -21.36
CA LEU A 164 -14.28 -9.63 -20.54
C LEU A 164 -13.48 -9.28 -19.25
N PHE A 165 -14.00 -9.68 -18.12
CA PHE A 165 -13.21 -9.73 -16.89
C PHE A 165 -12.39 -11.02 -16.86
N ARG A 166 -11.07 -10.88 -16.77
CA ARG A 166 -10.12 -11.99 -16.69
C ARG A 166 -9.53 -12.04 -15.28
N PRO A 167 -9.88 -13.03 -14.45
CA PRO A 167 -9.34 -13.13 -13.11
C PRO A 167 -7.84 -13.49 -13.16
N GLY A 168 -7.02 -12.68 -12.51
CA GLY A 168 -5.58 -12.90 -12.35
C GLY A 168 -5.22 -13.50 -11.00
N ARG A 169 -5.99 -13.18 -9.96
CA ARG A 169 -5.81 -13.71 -8.60
C ARG A 169 -7.16 -13.97 -7.95
N ILE A 170 -7.40 -15.21 -7.58
CA ILE A 170 -8.57 -15.62 -6.82
C ILE A 170 -8.32 -15.40 -5.33
N ILE A 171 -9.33 -14.89 -4.63
CA ILE A 171 -9.32 -14.66 -3.19
C ILE A 171 -10.14 -15.77 -2.54
N ASN A 172 -9.46 -16.67 -1.85
CA ASN A 172 -10.08 -17.80 -1.16
C ASN A 172 -10.59 -17.37 0.21
N GLN A 173 -11.71 -16.65 0.24
CA GLN A 173 -12.46 -16.41 1.47
C GLN A 173 -13.65 -17.37 1.50
N PRO A 174 -13.98 -17.98 2.69
CA PRO A 174 -15.22 -18.72 2.83
C PRO A 174 -16.40 -17.76 2.54
N LEU A 175 -17.34 -18.21 1.73
CA LEU A 175 -18.67 -17.61 1.65
C LEU A 175 -19.50 -18.36 2.68
N ASP A 176 -19.82 -17.70 3.77
CA ASP A 176 -20.81 -18.19 4.73
C ASP A 176 -22.20 -18.15 4.10
#